data_1e1c7b09729fcbe6ee78f8e2d261911d
#
_entry.id   1e1c7b09729fcbe6ee78f8e2d261911d
#
_cell.length_a   1.000
_cell.length_b   1.000
_cell.length_c   1.000
_cell.angle_alpha   90.00
_cell.angle_beta   90.00
_cell.angle_gamma   90.00
#
_symmetry.space_group_name_H-M   'P 1'
#
loop_
_entity.id
_entity.type
_entity.pdbx_description
1 polymer ?
#
loop_
_entity_poly.entity_id
_entity_poly.type
_entity_poly.pdbx_seq_one_letter_code
_entity_poly.pdbx_strand_id
1 'polypeptide(L)'
;MLRTTIFAALLAFCVTSIMAQTQFAHTQGKEIVDGAGKPLLLRGTNLGNWLVPEGYMWHLNNGGPESPREIEALITELIGPQRTRDFWHSYRENYITQADIHLIKQCGFNSIRVPLHYKFFESDDAEGFTLLNRVVQWAGQENLYVILDMHAAPGGQTGSNIDDSDGYPWLFSDASAQEHTVAVWQRLARHYRDNSTVLGYDLLNEPIPNYPGLERFNASLEPFYKRLATAIRQVDKHHILILGGAQWDTNFAVFGPPFDNNVVYTFHRYHAPADQTTVQPYVDFRDRYNVPIWLGESGENADDWIAKFVAVLEKNDIGWAFWPYKKMQATTSVVSFPAPEGWDAIIQFSKQPRATSEGAARLKVRPEQPVIDGALAGILNNIPSSKCRENQGYIHVLLPSSTLPTESK
;
A
#
# COMPACT_ATOMS: atom_id res chain seq x y z
N MET A 1 -23.98 -53.68 13.08
CA MET A 1 -23.13 -53.07 12.05
C MET A 1 -23.47 -51.59 11.71
N LEU A 2 -24.64 -51.05 12.13
CA LEU A 2 -25.04 -49.67 11.74
C LEU A 2 -24.46 -48.54 12.63
N ARG A 3 -23.98 -48.85 13.84
CA ARG A 3 -23.48 -47.83 14.78
C ARG A 3 -21.99 -47.38 14.54
N THR A 4 -21.20 -48.23 13.91
CA THR A 4 -19.78 -47.96 13.66
C THR A 4 -19.55 -47.03 12.46
N THR A 5 -20.47 -47.06 11.49
CA THR A 5 -20.39 -46.23 10.27
C THR A 5 -20.75 -44.74 10.52
N ILE A 6 -21.65 -44.47 11.49
CA ILE A 6 -22.05 -43.08 11.85
C ILE A 6 -20.93 -42.38 12.62
N PHE A 7 -20.15 -43.12 13.43
CA PHE A 7 -19.02 -42.50 14.16
C PHE A 7 -17.85 -42.12 13.26
N ALA A 8 -17.58 -42.91 12.20
CA ALA A 8 -16.53 -42.61 11.23
C ALA A 8 -16.85 -41.38 10.35
N ALA A 9 -18.14 -41.17 10.01
CA ALA A 9 -18.59 -40.00 9.24
C ALA A 9 -18.51 -38.69 10.03
N LEU A 10 -18.79 -38.71 11.34
CA LEU A 10 -18.68 -37.57 12.22
C LEU A 10 -17.20 -37.12 12.45
N LEU A 11 -16.27 -38.09 12.55
CA LEU A 11 -14.84 -37.80 12.67
C LEU A 11 -14.28 -37.21 11.39
N ALA A 12 -14.70 -37.69 10.21
CA ALA A 12 -14.24 -37.14 8.92
C ALA A 12 -14.72 -35.70 8.71
N PHE A 13 -15.92 -35.33 9.19
CA PHE A 13 -16.45 -33.97 9.06
C PHE A 13 -15.74 -32.97 9.99
N CYS A 14 -15.34 -33.39 11.20
CA CYS A 14 -14.55 -32.53 12.09
C CYS A 14 -13.12 -32.29 11.61
N VAL A 15 -12.49 -33.30 10.98
CA VAL A 15 -11.11 -33.16 10.46
C VAL A 15 -11.06 -32.21 9.24
N THR A 16 -12.08 -32.24 8.37
CA THR A 16 -12.12 -31.32 7.20
C THR A 16 -12.37 -29.87 7.61
N SER A 17 -13.12 -29.60 8.66
CA SER A 17 -13.32 -28.23 9.15
C SER A 17 -12.07 -27.64 9.82
N ILE A 18 -11.25 -28.46 10.50
CA ILE A 18 -10.00 -28.05 11.12
C ILE A 18 -8.94 -27.78 10.03
N MET A 19 -8.91 -28.59 8.97
CA MET A 19 -7.95 -28.39 7.85
C MET A 19 -8.24 -27.11 7.05
N ALA A 20 -9.50 -26.69 6.90
CA ALA A 20 -9.84 -25.44 6.20
C ALA A 20 -9.40 -24.17 6.97
N GLN A 21 -9.29 -24.26 8.29
CA GLN A 21 -8.89 -23.14 9.15
C GLN A 21 -7.36 -22.92 9.18
N THR A 22 -6.57 -23.90 8.77
CA THR A 22 -5.10 -23.87 8.79
C THR A 22 -4.45 -23.27 7.52
N GLN A 23 -5.25 -22.79 6.56
CA GLN A 23 -4.71 -22.20 5.32
C GLN A 23 -4.31 -20.72 5.45
N PHE A 24 -4.93 -19.98 6.37
CA PHE A 24 -4.76 -18.53 6.46
C PHE A 24 -3.77 -18.15 7.56
N ALA A 25 -2.93 -17.16 7.25
CA ALA A 25 -2.18 -16.48 8.29
C ALA A 25 -3.15 -15.83 9.29
N HIS A 26 -2.78 -15.80 10.56
CA HIS A 26 -3.63 -15.26 11.62
C HIS A 26 -2.79 -14.72 12.78
N THR A 27 -3.43 -14.05 13.73
CA THR A 27 -2.74 -13.54 14.91
C THR A 27 -2.80 -14.53 16.06
N GLN A 28 -1.68 -14.70 16.76
CA GLN A 28 -1.58 -15.53 17.96
C GLN A 28 -0.81 -14.75 19.04
N GLY A 29 -1.53 -14.17 19.98
CA GLY A 29 -0.90 -13.28 20.97
C GLY A 29 -0.25 -12.09 20.28
N LYS A 30 1.06 -11.89 20.53
CA LYS A 30 1.86 -10.79 19.97
C LYS A 30 2.43 -11.07 18.59
N GLU A 31 2.13 -12.21 17.99
CA GLU A 31 2.73 -12.68 16.75
C GLU A 31 1.70 -12.78 15.62
N ILE A 32 2.17 -12.58 14.39
CA ILE A 32 1.51 -13.06 13.19
C ILE A 32 2.07 -14.47 12.95
N VAL A 33 1.20 -15.43 12.67
CA VAL A 33 1.60 -16.80 12.34
C VAL A 33 1.04 -17.20 10.96
N ASP A 34 1.75 -18.10 10.27
CA ASP A 34 1.24 -18.68 9.03
C ASP A 34 0.10 -19.67 9.27
N GLY A 35 -0.47 -20.22 8.20
CA GLY A 35 -1.55 -21.19 8.29
C GLY A 35 -1.21 -22.48 9.05
N ALA A 36 0.06 -22.77 9.29
CA ALA A 36 0.54 -23.88 10.08
C ALA A 36 0.81 -23.51 11.55
N GLY A 37 0.61 -22.23 11.93
CA GLY A 37 0.88 -21.73 13.27
C GLY A 37 2.35 -21.40 13.53
N LYS A 38 3.18 -21.30 12.48
CA LYS A 38 4.59 -20.92 12.61
C LYS A 38 4.71 -19.38 12.60
N PRO A 39 5.51 -18.79 13.51
CA PRO A 39 5.76 -17.35 13.53
C PRO A 39 6.21 -16.81 12.16
N LEU A 40 5.58 -15.73 11.73
CA LEU A 40 5.78 -15.07 10.45
C LEU A 40 6.22 -13.62 10.65
N LEU A 41 7.53 -13.37 10.54
CA LEU A 41 8.05 -12.02 10.48
C LEU A 41 7.92 -11.51 9.04
N LEU A 42 7.05 -10.53 8.83
CA LEU A 42 6.83 -9.92 7.52
C LEU A 42 8.00 -9.01 7.16
N ARG A 43 8.61 -9.24 6.01
CA ARG A 43 9.63 -8.39 5.38
C ARG A 43 9.12 -8.02 4.00
N GLY A 44 8.62 -6.81 3.86
CA GLY A 44 7.87 -6.39 2.70
C GLY A 44 8.36 -5.11 2.03
N THR A 45 7.76 -4.84 0.88
CA THR A 45 7.85 -3.56 0.18
C THR A 45 6.47 -3.12 -0.28
N ASN A 46 6.30 -1.82 -0.48
CA ASN A 46 5.04 -1.22 -0.91
C ASN A 46 5.02 -1.03 -2.44
N LEU A 47 3.97 -1.47 -3.13
CA LEU A 47 3.79 -1.23 -4.56
C LEU A 47 3.25 0.19 -4.82
N GLY A 48 3.89 1.19 -4.22
CA GLY A 48 3.53 2.60 -4.37
C GLY A 48 3.63 3.09 -5.81
N ASN A 49 2.94 4.20 -6.10
CA ASN A 49 2.91 4.84 -7.42
C ASN A 49 2.24 4.03 -8.54
N TRP A 50 1.60 2.91 -8.23
CA TRP A 50 0.92 2.07 -9.21
C TRP A 50 -0.56 2.46 -9.39
N LEU A 51 -1.40 2.19 -8.38
CA LEU A 51 -2.83 2.54 -8.41
C LEU A 51 -3.11 3.89 -7.73
N VAL A 52 -2.16 4.39 -6.96
CA VAL A 52 -2.18 5.71 -6.32
C VAL A 52 -0.86 6.42 -6.67
N PRO A 53 -0.75 7.07 -7.83
CA PRO A 53 0.44 7.81 -8.22
C PRO A 53 0.60 9.08 -7.38
N GLU A 54 1.83 9.38 -6.97
CA GLU A 54 2.20 10.56 -6.20
C GLU A 54 3.21 11.42 -6.95
N GLY A 55 2.97 12.74 -6.97
CA GLY A 55 3.75 13.65 -7.79
C GLY A 55 5.23 13.66 -7.51
N TYR A 56 5.65 13.51 -6.24
CA TYR A 56 7.07 13.48 -5.89
C TYR A 56 7.80 12.26 -6.47
N MET A 57 7.09 11.14 -6.66
CA MET A 57 7.65 9.93 -7.27
C MET A 57 7.91 10.07 -8.78
N TRP A 58 7.38 11.14 -9.40
CA TRP A 58 7.55 11.53 -10.79
C TRP A 58 8.36 12.82 -10.93
N HIS A 59 8.93 13.36 -9.85
CA HIS A 59 9.60 14.67 -9.76
C HIS A 59 8.68 15.85 -10.11
N LEU A 60 7.36 15.70 -10.00
CA LEU A 60 6.36 16.74 -10.29
C LEU A 60 6.10 17.68 -9.11
N ASN A 61 6.55 17.35 -7.90
CA ASN A 61 6.40 18.14 -6.68
C ASN A 61 7.07 19.53 -6.75
N ASN A 62 7.04 20.28 -5.66
CA ASN A 62 7.55 21.65 -5.57
C ASN A 62 6.81 22.62 -6.50
N GLY A 63 5.48 22.66 -6.37
CA GLY A 63 4.58 23.55 -7.11
C GLY A 63 3.97 22.94 -8.37
N GLY A 64 4.24 21.68 -8.66
CA GLY A 64 3.52 20.87 -9.66
C GLY A 64 2.40 20.02 -9.03
N PRO A 65 1.78 19.11 -9.79
CA PRO A 65 0.74 18.22 -9.32
C PRO A 65 1.30 17.19 -8.32
N GLU A 66 0.62 16.98 -7.23
CA GLU A 66 1.04 16.08 -6.17
C GLU A 66 0.12 14.86 -6.01
N SER A 67 -1.20 15.03 -6.23
CA SER A 67 -2.19 13.97 -6.08
C SER A 67 -2.48 13.23 -7.40
N PRO A 68 -3.05 12.01 -7.35
CA PRO A 68 -3.46 11.26 -8.54
C PRO A 68 -4.32 12.07 -9.51
N ARG A 69 -5.35 12.79 -9.01
CA ARG A 69 -6.23 13.62 -9.85
C ARG A 69 -5.52 14.79 -10.52
N GLU A 70 -4.57 15.40 -9.81
CA GLU A 70 -3.80 16.52 -10.35
C GLU A 70 -2.85 16.06 -11.45
N ILE A 71 -2.20 14.88 -11.26
CA ILE A 71 -1.36 14.27 -12.29
C ILE A 71 -2.19 13.89 -13.51
N GLU A 72 -3.37 13.27 -13.31
CA GLU A 72 -4.30 12.94 -14.40
C GLU A 72 -4.76 14.19 -15.14
N ALA A 73 -5.05 15.28 -14.40
CA ALA A 73 -5.44 16.56 -15.00
C ALA A 73 -4.30 17.19 -15.81
N LEU A 74 -3.04 17.10 -15.35
CA LEU A 74 -1.88 17.53 -16.13
C LEU A 74 -1.75 16.74 -17.43
N ILE A 75 -1.82 15.41 -17.37
CA ILE A 75 -1.72 14.56 -18.55
C ILE A 75 -2.89 14.85 -19.52
N THR A 76 -4.11 15.05 -18.98
CA THR A 76 -5.28 15.41 -19.79
C THR A 76 -5.11 16.75 -20.50
N GLU A 77 -4.51 17.73 -19.84
CA GLU A 77 -4.16 19.02 -20.45
C GLU A 77 -3.13 18.85 -21.59
N LEU A 78 -2.19 17.94 -21.45
CA LEU A 78 -1.13 17.70 -22.43
C LEU A 78 -1.57 16.91 -23.65
N ILE A 79 -2.41 15.88 -23.49
CA ILE A 79 -2.73 14.95 -24.59
C ILE A 79 -4.23 14.73 -24.84
N GLY A 80 -5.09 15.39 -24.08
CA GLY A 80 -6.54 15.24 -24.19
C GLY A 80 -7.10 13.98 -23.52
N PRO A 81 -8.42 13.94 -23.25
CA PRO A 81 -9.03 12.95 -22.37
C PRO A 81 -8.97 11.50 -22.90
N GLN A 82 -9.07 11.27 -24.22
CA GLN A 82 -9.01 9.91 -24.75
C GLN A 82 -7.61 9.32 -24.58
N ARG A 83 -6.58 10.06 -25.03
CA ARG A 83 -5.18 9.59 -24.91
C ARG A 83 -4.74 9.46 -23.46
N THR A 84 -5.31 10.24 -22.53
CA THR A 84 -5.07 10.11 -21.09
C THR A 84 -5.59 8.77 -20.57
N ARG A 85 -6.79 8.34 -20.96
CA ARG A 85 -7.30 7.00 -20.59
C ARG A 85 -6.39 5.89 -21.09
N ASP A 86 -5.98 5.97 -22.38
CA ASP A 86 -5.08 4.98 -22.99
C ASP A 86 -3.71 4.93 -22.33
N PHE A 87 -3.16 6.11 -21.95
CA PHE A 87 -1.92 6.23 -21.20
C PHE A 87 -2.03 5.56 -19.82
N TRP A 88 -3.04 5.88 -19.02
CA TRP A 88 -3.22 5.33 -17.69
C TRP A 88 -3.50 3.82 -17.70
N HIS A 89 -4.27 3.35 -18.67
CA HIS A 89 -4.46 1.92 -18.86
C HIS A 89 -3.11 1.23 -19.14
N SER A 90 -2.34 1.73 -20.09
CA SER A 90 -1.02 1.19 -20.43
C SER A 90 -0.05 1.29 -19.23
N TYR A 91 -0.09 2.39 -18.47
CA TYR A 91 0.73 2.57 -17.28
C TYR A 91 0.42 1.49 -16.24
N ARG A 92 -0.84 1.32 -15.86
CA ARG A 92 -1.23 0.32 -14.85
C ARG A 92 -0.92 -1.12 -15.26
N GLU A 93 -1.06 -1.43 -16.55
CA GLU A 93 -0.73 -2.74 -17.11
C GLU A 93 0.76 -3.07 -17.04
N ASN A 94 1.65 -2.07 -17.11
CA ASN A 94 3.09 -2.26 -17.27
C ASN A 94 3.92 -1.83 -16.06
N TYR A 95 3.34 -1.10 -15.09
CA TYR A 95 4.09 -0.61 -13.93
C TYR A 95 4.46 -1.73 -12.96
N ILE A 96 3.51 -2.63 -12.68
CA ILE A 96 3.75 -3.87 -11.90
C ILE A 96 3.43 -5.07 -12.79
N THR A 97 4.43 -5.90 -13.01
CA THR A 97 4.35 -7.10 -13.87
C THR A 97 4.77 -8.34 -13.09
N GLN A 98 4.61 -9.52 -13.69
CA GLN A 98 5.09 -10.78 -13.09
C GLN A 98 6.60 -10.74 -12.81
N ALA A 99 7.37 -10.09 -13.67
CA ALA A 99 8.82 -9.94 -13.48
C ALA A 99 9.16 -9.10 -12.25
N ASP A 100 8.35 -8.08 -11.93
CA ASP A 100 8.51 -7.28 -10.70
C ASP A 100 8.26 -8.14 -9.45
N ILE A 101 7.21 -8.94 -9.44
CA ILE A 101 6.88 -9.84 -8.32
C ILE A 101 7.98 -10.91 -8.13
N HIS A 102 8.48 -11.46 -9.23
CA HIS A 102 9.61 -12.39 -9.20
C HIS A 102 10.88 -11.74 -8.63
N LEU A 103 11.21 -10.51 -9.04
CA LEU A 103 12.36 -9.77 -8.52
C LEU A 103 12.21 -9.49 -7.00
N ILE A 104 11.03 -9.08 -6.55
CA ILE A 104 10.75 -8.87 -5.12
C ILE A 104 11.08 -10.16 -4.34
N LYS A 105 10.66 -11.32 -4.83
CA LYS A 105 11.00 -12.61 -4.22
C LYS A 105 12.50 -12.89 -4.24
N GLN A 106 13.17 -12.64 -5.36
CA GLN A 106 14.63 -12.83 -5.49
C GLN A 106 15.42 -11.94 -4.53
N CYS A 107 14.94 -10.73 -4.25
CA CYS A 107 15.51 -9.84 -3.23
C CYS A 107 15.42 -10.44 -1.82
N GLY A 108 14.52 -11.39 -1.56
CA GLY A 108 14.32 -12.01 -0.26
C GLY A 108 13.12 -11.51 0.54
N PHE A 109 12.29 -10.65 -0.04
CA PHE A 109 11.01 -10.26 0.58
C PHE A 109 10.06 -11.46 0.70
N ASN A 110 9.16 -11.42 1.68
CA ASN A 110 8.11 -12.43 1.85
C ASN A 110 6.70 -11.84 1.81
N SER A 111 6.57 -10.54 1.66
CA SER A 111 5.28 -9.84 1.57
C SER A 111 5.36 -8.58 0.71
N ILE A 112 4.20 -8.19 0.18
CA ILE A 112 3.99 -6.93 -0.53
C ILE A 112 2.74 -6.25 0.02
N ARG A 113 2.79 -4.92 0.21
CA ARG A 113 1.64 -4.09 0.52
C ARG A 113 1.22 -3.36 -0.76
N VAL A 114 -0.06 -3.38 -1.07
CA VAL A 114 -0.61 -2.84 -2.32
C VAL A 114 -1.52 -1.66 -1.99
N PRO A 115 -1.06 -0.43 -2.20
CA PRO A 115 -1.88 0.77 -2.10
C PRO A 115 -3.02 0.76 -3.13
N LEU A 116 -4.26 0.85 -2.66
CA LEU A 116 -5.48 0.82 -3.46
C LEU A 116 -6.15 2.20 -3.45
N HIS A 117 -6.63 2.63 -4.63
CA HIS A 117 -7.57 3.72 -4.74
C HIS A 117 -8.98 3.17 -4.91
N TYR A 118 -9.92 3.57 -4.06
CA TYR A 118 -11.28 3.03 -4.04
C TYR A 118 -11.97 3.03 -5.40
N LYS A 119 -11.73 4.04 -6.24
CA LYS A 119 -12.37 4.20 -7.57
C LYS A 119 -12.10 3.04 -8.54
N PHE A 120 -11.07 2.25 -8.31
CA PHE A 120 -10.78 1.06 -9.11
C PHE A 120 -11.54 -0.20 -8.65
N PHE A 121 -12.40 -0.09 -7.62
CA PHE A 121 -13.11 -1.22 -7.00
C PHE A 121 -14.59 -0.92 -6.81
N GLU A 122 -15.18 -0.07 -7.66
CA GLU A 122 -16.57 0.38 -7.57
C GLU A 122 -17.61 -0.68 -8.01
N SER A 123 -17.20 -1.65 -8.82
CA SER A 123 -18.01 -2.78 -9.28
C SER A 123 -17.20 -4.07 -9.30
N ASP A 124 -17.86 -5.23 -9.38
CA ASP A 124 -17.18 -6.54 -9.37
C ASP A 124 -16.37 -6.79 -10.65
N ASP A 125 -16.67 -6.08 -11.74
CA ASP A 125 -15.97 -6.11 -13.03
C ASP A 125 -14.99 -4.92 -13.23
N ALA A 126 -14.74 -4.14 -12.18
CA ALA A 126 -13.85 -2.98 -12.26
C ALA A 126 -12.40 -3.39 -12.59
N GLU A 127 -11.69 -2.50 -13.32
CA GLU A 127 -10.29 -2.70 -13.76
C GLU A 127 -9.36 -3.11 -12.61
N GLY A 128 -9.56 -2.55 -11.42
CA GLY A 128 -8.76 -2.82 -10.25
C GLY A 128 -8.71 -4.30 -9.88
N PHE A 129 -9.83 -5.02 -9.98
CA PHE A 129 -9.85 -6.48 -9.72
C PHE A 129 -9.05 -7.26 -10.76
N THR A 130 -9.12 -6.88 -12.03
CA THR A 130 -8.31 -7.52 -13.08
C THR A 130 -6.82 -7.36 -12.82
N LEU A 131 -6.38 -6.16 -12.46
CA LEU A 131 -4.99 -5.84 -12.15
C LEU A 131 -4.53 -6.55 -10.85
N LEU A 132 -5.31 -6.42 -9.79
CA LEU A 132 -4.96 -6.97 -8.47
C LEU A 132 -4.97 -8.50 -8.46
N ASN A 133 -5.91 -9.15 -9.16
CA ASN A 133 -5.96 -10.61 -9.29
C ASN A 133 -4.66 -11.18 -9.89
N ARG A 134 -4.08 -10.51 -10.89
CA ARG A 134 -2.78 -10.93 -11.46
C ARG A 134 -1.67 -10.82 -10.44
N VAL A 135 -1.58 -9.70 -9.72
CA VAL A 135 -0.56 -9.50 -8.67
C VAL A 135 -0.71 -10.56 -7.57
N VAL A 136 -1.92 -10.82 -7.09
CA VAL A 136 -2.19 -11.86 -6.08
C VAL A 136 -1.84 -13.25 -6.60
N GLN A 137 -2.16 -13.55 -7.87
CA GLN A 137 -1.79 -14.82 -8.49
C GLN A 137 -0.27 -14.99 -8.59
N TRP A 138 0.45 -13.98 -9.09
CA TRP A 138 1.92 -14.03 -9.19
C TRP A 138 2.58 -14.12 -7.82
N ALA A 139 2.09 -13.36 -6.83
CA ALA A 139 2.56 -13.43 -5.46
C ALA A 139 2.38 -14.84 -4.86
N GLY A 140 1.24 -15.47 -5.08
CA GLY A 140 0.98 -16.85 -4.65
C GLY A 140 1.93 -17.86 -5.28
N GLN A 141 2.29 -17.70 -6.57
CA GLN A 141 3.27 -18.54 -7.26
C GLN A 141 4.69 -18.41 -6.66
N GLU A 142 5.01 -17.21 -6.14
CA GLU A 142 6.31 -16.91 -5.52
C GLU A 142 6.30 -17.13 -3.98
N ASN A 143 5.19 -17.58 -3.39
CA ASN A 143 5.02 -17.69 -1.94
C ASN A 143 5.28 -16.34 -1.23
N LEU A 144 4.68 -15.28 -1.74
CA LEU A 144 4.62 -13.95 -1.12
C LEU A 144 3.21 -13.73 -0.57
N TYR A 145 3.12 -13.13 0.60
CA TYR A 145 1.85 -12.63 1.13
C TYR A 145 1.52 -11.25 0.54
N VAL A 146 0.23 -10.99 0.35
CA VAL A 146 -0.28 -9.70 -0.16
C VAL A 146 -1.11 -9.03 0.92
N ILE A 147 -0.82 -7.76 1.23
CA ILE A 147 -1.60 -6.91 2.11
C ILE A 147 -2.31 -5.88 1.23
N LEU A 148 -3.63 -5.82 1.33
CA LEU A 148 -4.45 -4.85 0.61
C LEU A 148 -4.63 -3.61 1.48
N ASP A 149 -4.19 -2.46 0.99
CA ASP A 149 -4.22 -1.21 1.72
C ASP A 149 -5.18 -0.20 1.07
N MET A 150 -6.16 0.30 1.83
CA MET A 150 -6.99 1.41 1.36
C MET A 150 -6.22 2.73 1.50
N HIS A 151 -5.44 3.03 0.48
CA HIS A 151 -4.58 4.20 0.46
C HIS A 151 -5.33 5.49 0.13
N ALA A 152 -6.37 5.38 -0.68
CA ALA A 152 -7.28 6.47 -1.01
C ALA A 152 -8.72 6.01 -0.83
N ALA A 153 -9.36 6.42 0.27
CA ALA A 153 -10.73 6.08 0.61
C ALA A 153 -11.73 7.12 0.07
N PRO A 154 -13.01 6.74 -0.15
CA PRO A 154 -14.06 7.70 -0.47
C PRO A 154 -14.09 8.89 0.49
N GLY A 155 -14.08 10.10 -0.04
CA GLY A 155 -14.06 11.34 0.74
C GLY A 155 -12.69 11.74 1.30
N GLY A 156 -11.69 10.86 1.22
CA GLY A 156 -10.34 11.06 1.75
C GLY A 156 -10.27 10.94 3.27
N GLN A 157 -9.26 10.24 3.75
CA GLN A 157 -9.01 10.03 5.17
C GLN A 157 -7.98 11.00 5.75
N THR A 158 -7.24 11.72 4.90
CA THR A 158 -6.20 12.66 5.32
C THR A 158 -6.53 14.12 5.02
N GLY A 159 -7.14 14.42 3.90
CA GLY A 159 -7.23 15.79 3.37
C GLY A 159 -5.95 16.24 2.70
N SER A 160 -5.05 15.31 2.33
CA SER A 160 -3.76 15.57 1.69
C SER A 160 -3.71 14.93 0.29
N ASN A 161 -2.59 15.15 -0.41
CA ASN A 161 -2.37 14.61 -1.76
C ASN A 161 -2.31 13.08 -1.81
N ILE A 162 -1.87 12.43 -0.74
CA ILE A 162 -1.61 10.98 -0.72
C ILE A 162 -2.88 10.12 -0.86
N ASP A 163 -4.04 10.64 -0.48
CA ASP A 163 -5.33 9.95 -0.57
C ASP A 163 -6.26 10.52 -1.65
N ASP A 164 -5.75 11.36 -2.54
CA ASP A 164 -6.51 12.02 -3.61
C ASP A 164 -7.72 12.82 -3.12
N SER A 165 -7.68 13.34 -1.88
CA SER A 165 -8.77 14.09 -1.26
C SER A 165 -8.86 15.54 -1.73
N ASP A 166 -9.97 16.21 -1.37
CA ASP A 166 -10.25 17.62 -1.70
C ASP A 166 -9.79 18.58 -0.61
N GLY A 167 -8.59 18.38 -0.02
CA GLY A 167 -8.02 19.26 0.98
C GLY A 167 -8.65 19.16 2.38
N TYR A 168 -9.49 18.12 2.62
CA TYR A 168 -10.14 17.88 3.91
C TYR A 168 -10.51 16.40 4.07
N PRO A 169 -10.38 15.81 5.28
CA PRO A 169 -10.68 14.39 5.52
C PRO A 169 -12.20 14.16 5.69
N TRP A 170 -12.94 14.26 4.60
CA TRP A 170 -14.40 14.14 4.58
C TRP A 170 -14.90 12.78 5.06
N LEU A 171 -14.09 11.75 4.97
CA LEU A 171 -14.41 10.42 5.48
C LEU A 171 -14.92 10.44 6.93
N PHE A 172 -14.36 11.32 7.77
CA PHE A 172 -14.71 11.37 9.19
C PHE A 172 -15.92 12.26 9.50
N SER A 173 -16.46 12.97 8.51
CA SER A 173 -17.61 13.89 8.70
C SER A 173 -18.76 13.66 7.72
N ASP A 174 -18.57 12.86 6.67
CA ASP A 174 -19.59 12.52 5.68
C ASP A 174 -20.02 11.05 5.80
N ALA A 175 -21.28 10.84 6.21
CA ALA A 175 -21.86 9.51 6.32
C ALA A 175 -21.90 8.77 4.97
N SER A 176 -22.06 9.46 3.85
CA SER A 176 -22.06 8.85 2.51
C SER A 176 -20.67 8.31 2.16
N ALA A 177 -19.60 9.04 2.46
CA ALA A 177 -18.24 8.59 2.27
C ALA A 177 -17.91 7.34 3.12
N GLN A 178 -18.41 7.31 4.36
CA GLN A 178 -18.26 6.15 5.25
C GLN A 178 -19.01 4.92 4.72
N GLU A 179 -20.29 5.07 4.29
CA GLU A 179 -21.07 3.97 3.70
C GLU A 179 -20.39 3.43 2.45
N HIS A 180 -19.87 4.32 1.62
CA HIS A 180 -19.16 3.98 0.40
C HIS A 180 -17.88 3.17 0.71
N THR A 181 -17.08 3.62 1.69
CA THR A 181 -15.88 2.89 2.14
C THR A 181 -16.23 1.49 2.65
N VAL A 182 -17.32 1.36 3.42
CA VAL A 182 -17.83 0.06 3.87
C VAL A 182 -18.17 -0.83 2.69
N ALA A 183 -18.88 -0.31 1.69
CA ALA A 183 -19.29 -1.07 0.51
C ALA A 183 -18.08 -1.56 -0.32
N VAL A 184 -17.07 -0.70 -0.50
CA VAL A 184 -15.82 -1.06 -1.20
C VAL A 184 -15.09 -2.17 -0.44
N TRP A 185 -14.92 -2.03 0.89
CA TRP A 185 -14.28 -3.08 1.69
C TRP A 185 -15.05 -4.40 1.69
N GLN A 186 -16.39 -4.37 1.77
CA GLN A 186 -17.18 -5.62 1.68
C GLN A 186 -17.01 -6.30 0.31
N ARG A 187 -16.87 -5.53 -0.77
CA ARG A 187 -16.62 -6.07 -2.11
C ARG A 187 -15.24 -6.71 -2.20
N LEU A 188 -14.19 -6.01 -1.77
CA LEU A 188 -12.82 -6.52 -1.72
C LEU A 188 -12.74 -7.80 -0.86
N ALA A 189 -13.28 -7.75 0.35
CA ALA A 189 -13.28 -8.89 1.27
C ALA A 189 -14.05 -10.08 0.71
N ARG A 190 -15.21 -9.89 0.09
CA ARG A 190 -15.98 -10.97 -0.55
C ARG A 190 -15.19 -11.60 -1.70
N HIS A 191 -14.48 -10.79 -2.48
CA HIS A 191 -13.70 -11.25 -3.62
C HIS A 191 -12.52 -12.12 -3.19
N TYR A 192 -11.82 -11.73 -2.13
CA TYR A 192 -10.59 -12.42 -1.69
C TYR A 192 -10.78 -13.38 -0.51
N ARG A 193 -11.97 -13.52 0.07
CA ARG A 193 -12.24 -14.28 1.30
C ARG A 193 -11.67 -15.71 1.34
N ASP A 194 -11.52 -16.35 0.18
CA ASP A 194 -11.06 -17.73 0.04
C ASP A 194 -9.59 -17.80 -0.47
N ASN A 195 -8.89 -16.67 -0.56
CA ASN A 195 -7.54 -16.60 -1.12
C ASN A 195 -6.48 -16.34 -0.03
N SER A 196 -5.81 -17.39 0.43
CA SER A 196 -4.80 -17.32 1.49
C SER A 196 -3.49 -16.62 1.11
N THR A 197 -3.28 -16.28 -0.16
CA THR A 197 -2.18 -15.40 -0.58
C THR A 197 -2.37 -13.98 -0.06
N VAL A 198 -3.62 -13.51 0.03
CA VAL A 198 -3.93 -12.27 0.75
C VAL A 198 -3.77 -12.54 2.24
N LEU A 199 -2.91 -11.80 2.90
CA LEU A 199 -2.69 -11.91 4.34
C LEU A 199 -3.77 -11.18 5.12
N GLY A 200 -4.12 -9.99 4.68
CA GLY A 200 -5.06 -9.13 5.38
C GLY A 200 -5.36 -7.81 4.69
N TYR A 201 -6.18 -7.04 5.35
CA TYR A 201 -6.74 -5.77 4.91
C TYR A 201 -6.27 -4.64 5.81
N ASP A 202 -5.44 -3.75 5.28
CA ASP A 202 -5.03 -2.51 5.92
C ASP A 202 -6.12 -1.46 5.64
N LEU A 203 -6.94 -1.22 6.68
CA LEU A 203 -8.26 -0.63 6.48
C LEU A 203 -8.24 0.82 6.05
N LEU A 204 -7.25 1.60 6.47
CA LEU A 204 -7.02 2.98 6.07
C LEU A 204 -5.53 3.33 6.20
N ASN A 205 -4.93 3.81 5.12
CA ASN A 205 -3.59 4.39 5.14
C ASN A 205 -3.58 5.75 5.85
N GLU A 206 -2.71 5.91 6.84
CA GLU A 206 -2.36 7.20 7.45
C GLU A 206 -3.54 8.12 7.83
N PRO A 207 -4.60 7.62 8.47
CA PRO A 207 -5.78 8.42 8.76
C PRO A 207 -5.48 9.59 9.69
N ILE A 208 -6.17 10.70 9.47
CA ILE A 208 -6.15 11.90 10.33
C ILE A 208 -4.72 12.43 10.52
N PRO A 209 -4.22 13.28 9.61
CA PRO A 209 -2.88 13.84 9.73
C PRO A 209 -2.72 14.72 10.97
N ASN A 210 -1.48 15.00 11.35
CA ASN A 210 -1.16 15.87 12.49
C ASN A 210 -1.28 17.38 12.18
N TYR A 211 -2.20 17.75 11.27
CA TYR A 211 -2.48 19.16 11.01
C TYR A 211 -3.34 19.76 12.12
N PRO A 212 -3.10 21.02 12.52
CA PRO A 212 -3.83 21.67 13.61
C PRO A 212 -5.35 21.59 13.43
N GLY A 213 -6.04 21.11 14.45
CA GLY A 213 -7.50 21.03 14.48
C GLY A 213 -8.09 19.74 13.86
N LEU A 214 -7.29 18.86 13.27
CA LEU A 214 -7.80 17.55 12.77
C LEU A 214 -7.84 16.48 13.85
N GLU A 215 -7.13 16.66 14.96
CA GLU A 215 -7.19 15.79 16.14
C GLU A 215 -8.60 15.62 16.72
N ARG A 216 -9.53 16.53 16.40
CA ARG A 216 -10.97 16.40 16.73
C ARG A 216 -11.62 15.14 16.16
N PHE A 217 -11.05 14.56 15.11
CA PHE A 217 -11.54 13.34 14.49
C PHE A 217 -11.00 12.06 15.15
N ASN A 218 -10.02 12.16 16.05
CA ASN A 218 -9.41 10.99 16.69
C ASN A 218 -10.44 10.06 17.33
N ALA A 219 -11.47 10.64 18.00
CA ALA A 219 -12.54 9.87 18.63
C ALA A 219 -13.44 9.12 17.64
N SER A 220 -13.39 9.45 16.35
CA SER A 220 -14.19 8.79 15.31
C SER A 220 -13.47 7.61 14.66
N LEU A 221 -12.15 7.48 14.80
CA LEU A 221 -11.35 6.51 14.08
C LEU A 221 -11.68 5.06 14.50
N GLU A 222 -11.54 4.74 15.78
CA GLU A 222 -11.80 3.37 16.26
C GLU A 222 -13.27 2.96 16.07
N PRO A 223 -14.29 3.77 16.32
CA PRO A 223 -15.67 3.46 15.97
C PRO A 223 -15.87 3.15 14.49
N PHE A 224 -15.20 3.85 13.60
CA PHE A 224 -15.28 3.59 12.17
C PHE A 224 -14.58 2.25 11.80
N TYR A 225 -13.43 1.96 12.37
CA TYR A 225 -12.78 0.64 12.22
C TYR A 225 -13.68 -0.51 12.71
N LYS A 226 -14.37 -0.37 13.85
CA LYS A 226 -15.33 -1.36 14.34
C LYS A 226 -16.48 -1.61 13.35
N ARG A 227 -16.93 -0.55 12.69
CA ARG A 227 -17.95 -0.63 11.65
C ARG A 227 -17.44 -1.36 10.40
N LEU A 228 -16.24 -1.02 9.91
CA LEU A 228 -15.58 -1.70 8.80
C LEU A 228 -15.35 -3.19 9.12
N ALA A 229 -14.79 -3.48 10.28
CA ALA A 229 -14.58 -4.86 10.74
C ALA A 229 -15.88 -5.66 10.77
N THR A 230 -16.95 -5.09 11.33
CA THR A 230 -18.27 -5.75 11.38
C THR A 230 -18.76 -6.09 9.97
N ALA A 231 -18.62 -5.17 9.02
CA ALA A 231 -19.05 -5.34 7.65
C ALA A 231 -18.19 -6.39 6.91
N ILE A 232 -16.88 -6.34 7.07
CA ILE A 232 -15.95 -7.33 6.49
C ILE A 232 -16.25 -8.72 7.06
N ARG A 233 -16.42 -8.86 8.37
CA ARG A 233 -16.68 -10.14 9.03
C ARG A 233 -18.01 -10.81 8.65
N GLN A 234 -18.93 -10.06 8.02
CA GLN A 234 -20.13 -10.66 7.42
C GLN A 234 -19.80 -11.54 6.20
N VAL A 235 -18.74 -11.23 5.48
CA VAL A 235 -18.37 -11.88 4.22
C VAL A 235 -17.05 -12.66 4.29
N ASP A 236 -16.16 -12.29 5.23
CA ASP A 236 -14.84 -12.88 5.41
C ASP A 236 -14.51 -13.06 6.90
N LYS A 237 -14.23 -14.30 7.29
CA LYS A 237 -13.92 -14.67 8.68
C LYS A 237 -12.43 -14.92 8.95
N HIS A 238 -11.61 -14.89 7.89
CA HIS A 238 -10.25 -15.44 7.93
C HIS A 238 -9.15 -14.39 7.92
N HIS A 239 -9.25 -13.38 7.04
CA HIS A 239 -8.17 -12.44 6.84
C HIS A 239 -7.93 -11.53 8.05
N ILE A 240 -6.67 -11.19 8.26
CA ILE A 240 -6.24 -10.25 9.29
C ILE A 240 -6.79 -8.85 8.96
N LEU A 241 -7.30 -8.15 9.97
CA LEU A 241 -7.60 -6.72 9.87
C LEU A 241 -6.41 -5.93 10.41
N ILE A 242 -5.91 -4.98 9.62
CA ILE A 242 -4.77 -4.15 9.99
C ILE A 242 -5.29 -2.74 10.24
N LEU A 243 -4.94 -2.17 11.39
CA LEU A 243 -5.49 -0.91 11.90
C LEU A 243 -4.39 0.10 12.12
N GLY A 244 -4.41 1.17 11.35
CA GLY A 244 -3.50 2.28 11.48
C GLY A 244 -3.92 3.28 12.57
N GLY A 245 -2.97 3.83 13.31
CA GLY A 245 -3.22 4.88 14.28
C GLY A 245 -3.62 6.22 13.64
N ALA A 246 -4.11 7.18 14.43
CA ALA A 246 -4.27 8.53 13.93
C ALA A 246 -2.90 9.23 13.74
N GLN A 247 -2.92 10.45 13.20
CA GLN A 247 -1.74 11.28 12.94
C GLN A 247 -0.67 10.54 12.14
N TRP A 248 -1.02 10.16 10.91
CA TRP A 248 -0.13 9.42 10.00
C TRP A 248 0.31 8.06 10.57
N ASP A 249 -0.64 7.29 11.10
CA ASP A 249 -0.39 5.98 11.75
C ASP A 249 0.58 6.01 12.93
N THR A 250 0.74 7.19 13.57
CA THR A 250 1.70 7.31 14.69
C THR A 250 1.05 7.31 16.06
N ASN A 251 -0.24 7.64 16.17
CA ASN A 251 -0.92 7.80 17.45
C ASN A 251 -1.84 6.63 17.79
N PHE A 252 -1.35 5.74 18.64
CA PHE A 252 -2.11 4.57 19.14
C PHE A 252 -2.98 4.88 20.38
N ALA A 253 -2.93 6.12 20.91
CA ALA A 253 -3.80 6.50 22.04
C ALA A 253 -5.29 6.57 21.63
N VAL A 254 -5.59 6.51 20.34
CA VAL A 254 -6.96 6.44 19.80
C VAL A 254 -7.61 5.06 19.99
N PHE A 255 -6.82 4.03 20.31
CA PHE A 255 -7.30 2.66 20.45
C PHE A 255 -7.58 2.27 21.89
N GLY A 256 -8.71 1.61 22.09
CA GLY A 256 -9.01 0.83 23.29
C GLY A 256 -8.52 -0.63 23.18
N PRO A 257 -9.07 -1.54 24.03
CA PRO A 257 -8.81 -2.97 23.89
C PRO A 257 -9.25 -3.49 22.51
N PRO A 258 -8.54 -4.51 21.97
CA PRO A 258 -8.88 -5.11 20.68
C PRO A 258 -10.34 -5.55 20.61
N PHE A 259 -10.98 -5.27 19.49
CA PHE A 259 -12.40 -5.57 19.26
C PHE A 259 -12.66 -6.73 18.28
N ASP A 260 -11.60 -7.27 17.71
CA ASP A 260 -11.64 -8.46 16.85
C ASP A 260 -10.45 -9.36 17.23
N ASN A 261 -10.62 -10.67 17.06
CA ASN A 261 -9.62 -11.66 17.49
C ASN A 261 -8.46 -11.83 16.48
N ASN A 262 -8.54 -11.22 15.32
CA ASN A 262 -7.55 -11.35 14.25
C ASN A 262 -7.15 -9.98 13.71
N VAL A 263 -6.58 -9.16 14.59
CA VAL A 263 -6.14 -7.79 14.27
C VAL A 263 -4.63 -7.61 14.46
N VAL A 264 -4.05 -6.79 13.62
CA VAL A 264 -2.68 -6.26 13.71
C VAL A 264 -2.78 -4.75 13.78
N TYR A 265 -1.94 -4.10 14.58
CA TYR A 265 -1.87 -2.65 14.60
C TYR A 265 -0.64 -2.19 13.83
N THR A 266 -0.86 -1.32 12.82
CA THR A 266 0.21 -0.77 11.98
C THR A 266 0.59 0.63 12.40
N PHE A 267 1.88 0.93 12.27
CA PHE A 267 2.41 2.27 12.44
C PHE A 267 3.36 2.62 11.30
N HIS A 268 3.45 3.90 10.97
CA HIS A 268 4.38 4.44 9.98
C HIS A 268 5.40 5.34 10.66
N ARG A 269 6.67 5.26 10.22
CA ARG A 269 7.74 6.10 10.76
C ARG A 269 8.75 6.51 9.69
N TYR A 270 8.71 7.76 9.34
CA TYR A 270 9.69 8.43 8.49
C TYR A 270 10.47 9.45 9.31
N HIS A 271 11.74 9.68 8.97
CA HIS A 271 12.59 10.74 9.53
C HIS A 271 12.69 10.80 11.06
N ALA A 272 12.36 9.71 11.75
CA ALA A 272 12.49 9.56 13.19
C ALA A 272 13.89 9.03 13.55
N PRO A 273 14.34 9.08 14.82
CA PRO A 273 15.53 8.36 15.27
C PRO A 273 15.43 6.86 14.98
N ALA A 274 16.47 6.26 14.40
CA ALA A 274 16.50 4.82 14.12
C ALA A 274 16.95 4.03 15.37
N ASP A 275 16.18 4.12 16.45
CA ASP A 275 16.48 3.52 17.73
C ASP A 275 15.24 3.03 18.49
N GLN A 276 15.46 2.42 19.65
CA GLN A 276 14.40 1.85 20.49
C GLN A 276 13.34 2.88 20.89
N THR A 277 13.70 4.15 21.08
CA THR A 277 12.75 5.18 21.53
C THR A 277 11.62 5.41 20.53
N THR A 278 11.91 5.26 19.24
CA THR A 278 10.91 5.38 18.16
C THR A 278 9.89 4.25 18.17
N VAL A 279 10.29 3.02 18.50
CA VAL A 279 9.38 1.86 18.47
C VAL A 279 8.76 1.54 19.85
N GLN A 280 9.34 2.03 20.94
CA GLN A 280 8.93 1.68 22.30
C GLN A 280 7.44 1.92 22.59
N PRO A 281 6.81 3.04 22.19
CA PRO A 281 5.38 3.25 22.43
C PRO A 281 4.49 2.16 21.81
N TYR A 282 4.88 1.62 20.65
CA TYR A 282 4.15 0.55 19.97
C TYR A 282 4.42 -0.81 20.61
N VAL A 283 5.65 -1.06 21.07
CA VAL A 283 6.00 -2.24 21.87
C VAL A 283 5.19 -2.26 23.17
N ASP A 284 5.09 -1.12 23.87
CA ASP A 284 4.28 -1.01 25.09
C ASP A 284 2.79 -1.27 24.84
N PHE A 285 2.27 -0.82 23.69
CA PHE A 285 0.90 -1.09 23.26
C PHE A 285 0.71 -2.59 22.98
N ARG A 286 1.60 -3.21 22.19
CA ARG A 286 1.64 -4.65 21.91
C ARG A 286 1.59 -5.46 23.20
N ASP A 287 2.44 -5.07 24.15
CA ASP A 287 2.61 -5.80 25.41
C ASP A 287 1.40 -5.64 26.33
N ARG A 288 0.80 -4.46 26.34
CA ARG A 288 -0.42 -4.18 27.11
C ARG A 288 -1.62 -5.00 26.65
N TYR A 289 -1.82 -5.11 25.34
CA TYR A 289 -3.01 -5.71 24.77
C TYR A 289 -2.79 -7.13 24.24
N ASN A 290 -1.57 -7.64 24.29
CA ASN A 290 -1.17 -8.94 23.75
C ASN A 290 -1.62 -9.14 22.27
N VAL A 291 -1.27 -8.17 21.42
CA VAL A 291 -1.60 -8.11 19.99
C VAL A 291 -0.35 -7.87 19.15
N PRO A 292 -0.29 -8.31 17.89
CA PRO A 292 0.86 -8.00 17.03
C PRO A 292 0.84 -6.54 16.57
N ILE A 293 2.06 -6.02 16.34
CA ILE A 293 2.29 -4.73 15.70
C ILE A 293 3.15 -4.93 14.44
N TRP A 294 3.02 -4.04 13.49
CA TRP A 294 3.71 -4.09 12.21
C TRP A 294 4.04 -2.68 11.72
N LEU A 295 5.22 -2.49 11.10
CA LEU A 295 5.57 -1.25 10.43
C LEU A 295 5.06 -1.32 8.99
N GLY A 296 3.96 -0.62 8.70
CA GLY A 296 3.32 -0.61 7.36
C GLY A 296 4.09 0.20 6.33
N GLU A 297 4.72 1.30 6.79
CA GLU A 297 5.58 2.12 5.94
C GLU A 297 6.75 2.72 6.69
N SER A 298 7.87 2.79 6.01
CA SER A 298 9.07 3.56 6.30
C SER A 298 9.93 3.63 5.05
N GLY A 299 10.97 4.45 5.05
CA GLY A 299 11.86 4.57 3.90
C GLY A 299 12.31 6.00 3.69
N GLU A 300 12.58 6.37 2.43
CA GLU A 300 12.95 7.73 1.99
C GLU A 300 14.12 8.32 2.81
N ASN A 301 15.08 7.46 3.19
CA ASN A 301 16.20 7.82 4.05
C ASN A 301 17.50 7.20 3.55
N ALA A 302 18.64 7.60 4.13
CA ALA A 302 19.95 7.04 3.81
C ALA A 302 20.06 5.56 4.24
N ASP A 303 20.84 4.77 3.51
CA ASP A 303 21.05 3.33 3.74
C ASP A 303 21.46 3.03 5.18
N ASP A 304 22.36 3.83 5.79
CA ASP A 304 22.77 3.67 7.19
C ASP A 304 21.61 3.81 8.19
N TRP A 305 20.68 4.73 7.93
CA TRP A 305 19.49 4.89 8.74
C TRP A 305 18.57 3.70 8.60
N ILE A 306 18.34 3.27 7.35
CA ILE A 306 17.50 2.10 7.01
C ILE A 306 18.04 0.85 7.71
N ALA A 307 19.35 0.57 7.60
CA ALA A 307 19.99 -0.58 8.24
C ALA A 307 19.80 -0.58 9.77
N LYS A 308 19.99 0.57 10.42
CA LYS A 308 19.78 0.73 11.86
C LYS A 308 18.33 0.51 12.25
N PHE A 309 17.39 1.05 11.46
CA PHE A 309 15.98 0.94 11.78
C PHE A 309 15.47 -0.49 11.60
N VAL A 310 15.86 -1.18 10.51
CA VAL A 310 15.58 -2.62 10.33
C VAL A 310 16.10 -3.44 11.51
N ALA A 311 17.34 -3.18 11.98
CA ALA A 311 17.90 -3.89 13.13
C ALA A 311 17.08 -3.67 14.42
N VAL A 312 16.56 -2.45 14.64
CA VAL A 312 15.68 -2.14 15.78
C VAL A 312 14.35 -2.85 15.66
N LEU A 313 13.72 -2.87 14.47
CA LEU A 313 12.45 -3.54 14.22
C LEU A 313 12.58 -5.04 14.48
N GLU A 314 13.56 -5.70 13.86
CA GLU A 314 13.74 -7.15 13.96
C GLU A 314 14.16 -7.59 15.38
N LYS A 315 14.94 -6.77 16.10
CA LYS A 315 15.25 -7.01 17.53
C LYS A 315 14.00 -7.05 18.42
N ASN A 316 12.93 -6.36 18.00
CA ASN A 316 11.66 -6.31 18.73
C ASN A 316 10.59 -7.22 18.10
N ASP A 317 10.95 -8.14 17.18
CA ASP A 317 10.05 -9.01 16.45
C ASP A 317 8.94 -8.24 15.71
N ILE A 318 9.28 -7.06 15.17
CA ILE A 318 8.37 -6.21 14.40
C ILE A 318 8.65 -6.43 12.92
N GLY A 319 7.67 -7.01 12.20
CA GLY A 319 7.69 -7.08 10.74
C GLY A 319 7.53 -5.69 10.12
N TRP A 320 7.90 -5.55 8.85
CA TRP A 320 7.95 -4.25 8.17
C TRP A 320 7.65 -4.35 6.68
N ALA A 321 7.21 -3.22 6.08
CA ALA A 321 7.18 -2.99 4.64
C ALA A 321 7.76 -1.60 4.34
N PHE A 322 8.84 -1.56 3.57
CA PHE A 322 9.48 -0.30 3.21
C PHE A 322 8.90 0.29 1.92
N TRP A 323 8.82 1.61 1.88
CA TRP A 323 8.34 2.43 0.78
C TRP A 323 9.49 3.01 -0.04
N PRO A 324 9.35 3.03 -1.37
CA PRO A 324 8.50 2.20 -2.23
C PRO A 324 9.30 1.12 -2.97
N TYR A 325 8.60 0.22 -3.66
CA TYR A 325 9.22 -0.75 -4.56
C TYR A 325 9.88 -0.05 -5.77
N LYS A 326 9.13 0.81 -6.48
CA LYS A 326 9.56 1.42 -7.76
C LYS A 326 9.36 2.93 -7.77
N LYS A 327 10.39 3.70 -8.16
CA LYS A 327 10.36 5.16 -8.20
C LYS A 327 11.26 5.70 -9.32
N MET A 328 10.92 6.86 -9.89
CA MET A 328 11.75 7.51 -10.91
C MET A 328 13.06 8.04 -10.30
N GLN A 329 14.21 7.71 -10.92
CA GLN A 329 15.55 8.24 -10.59
C GLN A 329 15.85 8.30 -9.07
N ALA A 330 15.49 7.24 -8.34
CA ALA A 330 15.65 7.17 -6.89
C ALA A 330 16.72 6.15 -6.48
N THR A 331 17.31 6.36 -5.31
CA THR A 331 18.16 5.39 -4.62
C THR A 331 17.46 4.77 -3.40
N THR A 332 16.33 5.36 -2.98
CA THR A 332 15.54 4.98 -1.80
C THR A 332 14.31 4.12 -2.17
N SER A 333 14.45 3.28 -3.18
CA SER A 333 13.44 2.32 -3.63
C SER A 333 14.13 1.02 -4.03
N VAL A 334 13.41 -0.09 -4.12
CA VAL A 334 14.01 -1.38 -4.54
C VAL A 334 14.52 -1.28 -5.96
N VAL A 335 13.72 -0.72 -6.86
CA VAL A 335 14.13 -0.44 -8.24
C VAL A 335 13.83 1.01 -8.65
N SER A 336 14.63 1.50 -9.59
CA SER A 336 14.53 2.86 -10.11
C SER A 336 14.42 2.84 -11.64
N PHE A 337 13.44 3.55 -12.21
CA PHE A 337 13.36 3.75 -13.64
C PHE A 337 13.86 5.14 -14.05
N PRO A 338 14.48 5.29 -15.25
CA PRO A 338 15.01 6.58 -15.69
C PRO A 338 13.89 7.54 -16.10
N ALA A 339 14.09 8.84 -15.83
CA ALA A 339 13.25 9.88 -16.43
C ALA A 339 13.39 9.84 -17.96
N PRO A 340 12.30 9.99 -18.73
CA PRO A 340 12.38 10.05 -20.17
C PRO A 340 12.94 11.38 -20.66
N GLU A 341 13.45 11.40 -21.88
CA GLU A 341 13.79 12.64 -22.57
C GLU A 341 12.56 13.57 -22.64
N GLY A 342 12.78 14.86 -22.41
CA GLY A 342 11.72 15.87 -22.40
C GLY A 342 10.88 15.94 -21.11
N TRP A 343 11.13 15.07 -20.12
CA TRP A 343 10.37 15.11 -18.86
C TRP A 343 10.56 16.41 -18.07
N ASP A 344 11.76 16.98 -18.11
CA ASP A 344 12.04 18.29 -17.47
C ASP A 344 11.15 19.42 -18.02
N ALA A 345 10.85 19.40 -19.33
CA ALA A 345 9.92 20.36 -19.91
C ALA A 345 8.49 20.18 -19.37
N ILE A 346 8.05 18.93 -19.15
CA ILE A 346 6.76 18.63 -18.50
C ILE A 346 6.76 19.13 -17.06
N ILE A 347 7.84 18.88 -16.30
CA ILE A 347 7.99 19.38 -14.92
C ILE A 347 7.88 20.90 -14.88
N GLN A 348 8.62 21.61 -15.74
CA GLN A 348 8.58 23.09 -15.78
C GLN A 348 7.19 23.62 -16.16
N PHE A 349 6.53 23.00 -17.13
CA PHE A 349 5.17 23.33 -17.51
C PHE A 349 4.18 23.08 -16.36
N SER A 350 4.31 21.97 -15.66
CA SER A 350 3.40 21.57 -14.57
C SER A 350 3.34 22.60 -13.43
N LYS A 351 4.44 23.30 -13.17
CA LYS A 351 4.57 24.33 -12.14
C LYS A 351 3.95 25.68 -12.52
N GLN A 352 3.56 25.86 -13.78
CA GLN A 352 2.94 27.12 -14.20
C GLN A 352 1.51 27.22 -13.68
N PRO A 353 1.09 28.38 -13.15
CA PRO A 353 -0.26 28.56 -12.65
C PRO A 353 -1.32 28.25 -13.73
N ARG A 354 -2.33 27.50 -13.36
CA ARG A 354 -3.54 27.32 -14.18
C ARG A 354 -4.47 28.52 -14.02
N ALA A 355 -3.97 29.72 -14.35
CA ALA A 355 -4.74 30.94 -14.20
C ALA A 355 -5.95 30.93 -15.15
N THR A 356 -7.13 31.11 -14.60
CA THR A 356 -8.41 31.05 -15.28
C THR A 356 -8.65 32.22 -16.24
N SER A 357 -7.99 33.38 -16.03
CA SER A 357 -8.16 34.62 -16.82
C SER A 357 -7.13 34.82 -17.92
N GLU A 358 -6.01 34.07 -17.88
CA GLU A 358 -4.86 34.25 -18.79
C GLU A 358 -4.37 32.90 -19.37
N GLY A 359 -5.29 32.06 -19.83
CA GLY A 359 -4.95 30.76 -20.47
C GLY A 359 -3.89 30.91 -21.58
N ALA A 360 -3.81 32.06 -22.25
CA ALA A 360 -2.78 32.37 -23.22
C ALA A 360 -1.34 32.38 -22.65
N ALA A 361 -1.15 32.72 -21.36
CA ALA A 361 0.17 32.73 -20.73
C ALA A 361 0.70 31.29 -20.56
N ARG A 362 -0.14 30.38 -20.10
CA ARG A 362 0.21 28.96 -19.95
C ARG A 362 0.46 28.28 -21.31
N LEU A 363 -0.31 28.61 -22.34
CA LEU A 363 -0.10 28.10 -23.71
C LEU A 363 1.26 28.50 -24.28
N LYS A 364 1.79 29.68 -23.93
CA LYS A 364 3.12 30.14 -24.39
C LYS A 364 4.28 29.30 -23.90
N VAL A 365 4.12 28.66 -22.75
CA VAL A 365 5.17 27.82 -22.11
C VAL A 365 4.87 26.33 -22.22
N ARG A 366 3.78 25.97 -22.92
CA ARG A 366 3.43 24.58 -23.18
C ARG A 366 4.49 23.96 -24.09
N PRO A 367 5.08 22.80 -23.72
CA PRO A 367 6.03 22.12 -24.60
C PRO A 367 5.40 21.77 -25.95
N GLU A 368 6.24 21.69 -26.98
CA GLU A 368 5.81 21.25 -28.30
C GLU A 368 5.26 19.82 -28.25
N GLN A 369 4.25 19.51 -29.07
CA GLN A 369 3.58 18.22 -29.03
C GLN A 369 4.52 17.00 -29.19
N PRO A 370 5.56 17.04 -30.06
CA PRO A 370 6.51 15.92 -30.14
C PRO A 370 7.30 15.67 -28.83
N VAL A 371 7.60 16.72 -28.07
CA VAL A 371 8.26 16.58 -26.75
C VAL A 371 7.33 15.94 -25.76
N ILE A 372 6.06 16.36 -25.73
CA ILE A 372 5.03 15.77 -24.86
C ILE A 372 4.84 14.29 -25.19
N ASP A 373 4.64 13.97 -26.46
CA ASP A 373 4.41 12.60 -26.92
C ASP A 373 5.61 11.71 -26.64
N GLY A 374 6.83 12.22 -26.88
CA GLY A 374 8.07 11.52 -26.55
C GLY A 374 8.23 11.25 -25.05
N ALA A 375 7.97 12.24 -24.21
CA ALA A 375 8.09 12.12 -22.76
C ALA A 375 7.09 11.10 -22.17
N LEU A 376 5.82 11.16 -22.58
CA LEU A 376 4.81 10.22 -22.10
C LEU A 376 5.03 8.79 -22.63
N ALA A 377 5.40 8.63 -23.90
CA ALA A 377 5.82 7.34 -24.44
C ALA A 377 7.06 6.81 -23.70
N GLY A 378 8.01 7.69 -23.37
CA GLY A 378 9.19 7.34 -22.61
C GLY A 378 8.90 6.85 -21.19
N ILE A 379 7.90 7.42 -20.48
CA ILE A 379 7.42 6.86 -19.21
C ILE A 379 7.02 5.39 -19.40
N LEU A 380 6.13 5.12 -20.35
CA LEU A 380 5.64 3.76 -20.61
C LEU A 380 6.74 2.78 -21.03
N ASN A 381 7.77 3.27 -21.72
CA ASN A 381 8.91 2.47 -22.14
C ASN A 381 9.92 2.20 -21.00
N ASN A 382 9.97 3.05 -19.99
CA ASN A 382 10.97 3.01 -18.92
C ASN A 382 10.49 2.26 -17.66
N ILE A 383 9.18 2.16 -17.43
CA ILE A 383 8.60 1.51 -16.23
C ILE A 383 8.68 -0.02 -16.20
N PRO A 384 8.78 -0.80 -17.32
CA PRO A 384 8.95 -2.23 -17.22
C PRO A 384 10.22 -2.60 -16.45
N SER A 385 10.17 -3.66 -15.63
CA SER A 385 11.27 -4.07 -14.76
C SER A 385 12.59 -4.28 -15.50
N SER A 386 12.53 -4.74 -16.76
CA SER A 386 13.72 -4.90 -17.63
C SER A 386 14.44 -3.60 -17.99
N LYS A 387 13.83 -2.45 -17.72
CA LYS A 387 14.39 -1.10 -17.92
C LYS A 387 14.78 -0.42 -16.62
N CYS A 388 14.37 -1.00 -15.50
CA CYS A 388 14.68 -0.47 -14.18
C CYS A 388 16.09 -0.92 -13.74
N ARG A 389 16.71 -0.06 -12.94
CA ARG A 389 17.95 -0.39 -12.23
C ARG A 389 17.60 -0.83 -10.82
N GLU A 390 18.15 -1.93 -10.36
CA GLU A 390 18.08 -2.38 -8.98
C GLU A 390 18.99 -1.50 -8.11
N ASN A 391 18.48 -1.05 -6.97
CA ASN A 391 19.27 -0.28 -6.00
C ASN A 391 19.89 -1.25 -4.97
N GLN A 392 21.00 -1.88 -5.37
CA GLN A 392 21.66 -2.95 -4.61
C GLN A 392 22.00 -2.54 -3.17
N GLY A 393 22.46 -1.29 -2.94
CA GLY A 393 22.73 -0.77 -1.61
C GLY A 393 21.48 -0.80 -0.72
N TYR A 394 20.37 -0.26 -1.23
CA TYR A 394 19.09 -0.24 -0.53
C TYR A 394 18.55 -1.65 -0.24
N ILE A 395 18.63 -2.56 -1.24
CA ILE A 395 18.21 -3.96 -1.06
C ILE A 395 19.07 -4.64 0.01
N HIS A 396 20.38 -4.44 -0.02
CA HIS A 396 21.31 -5.07 0.92
C HIS A 396 21.07 -4.61 2.38
N VAL A 397 20.76 -3.34 2.61
CA VAL A 397 20.50 -2.85 3.99
C VAL A 397 19.14 -3.30 4.53
N LEU A 398 18.16 -3.54 3.66
CA LEU A 398 16.89 -4.16 4.03
C LEU A 398 17.02 -5.67 4.27
N LEU A 399 17.73 -6.34 3.40
CA LEU A 399 17.83 -7.80 3.33
C LEU A 399 19.29 -8.23 3.13
N PRO A 400 20.12 -8.25 4.18
CA PRO A 400 21.55 -8.56 4.09
C PRO A 400 21.87 -9.96 3.52
N SER A 401 20.89 -10.87 3.56
CA SER A 401 21.01 -12.23 3.00
C SER A 401 20.47 -12.36 1.58
N SER A 402 20.18 -11.26 0.88
CA SER A 402 19.75 -11.25 -0.51
C SER A 402 20.71 -12.05 -1.39
N THR A 403 20.18 -12.91 -2.27
CA THR A 403 20.97 -13.74 -3.21
C THR A 403 21.30 -13.01 -4.52
N LEU A 404 20.88 -11.75 -4.67
CA LEU A 404 21.20 -10.96 -5.86
C LEU A 404 22.71 -10.72 -5.96
N PRO A 405 23.30 -10.80 -7.17
CA PRO A 405 24.71 -10.50 -7.38
C PRO A 405 25.01 -9.06 -6.94
N THR A 406 25.97 -8.85 -6.06
CA THR A 406 26.48 -7.50 -5.77
C THR A 406 27.22 -6.99 -7.01
N GLU A 407 26.90 -5.80 -7.49
CA GLU A 407 27.71 -5.16 -8.52
C GLU A 407 29.15 -5.06 -8.01
N SER A 408 30.09 -5.67 -8.72
CA SER A 408 31.52 -5.45 -8.49
C SER A 408 31.82 -3.99 -8.80
N LYS A 409 32.30 -3.25 -7.80
CA LYS A 409 32.74 -1.85 -7.91
C LYS A 409 33.80 -1.67 -8.99
#